data_15f5cf05aeb4486110df63b01e131e29
#
_entry.id   15f5cf05aeb4486110df63b01e131e29
#
_cell.length_a   1.000
_cell.length_b   1.000
_cell.length_c   1.000
_cell.angle_alpha   90.00
_cell.angle_beta   90.00
_cell.angle_gamma   90.00
#
_symmetry.space_group_name_H-M   'P 1'
#
loop_
_entity.id
_entity.type
_entity.pdbx_description
1 polymer ?
#
loop_
_entity_poly.entity_id
_entity_poly.type
_entity_poly.pdbx_seq_one_letter_code
_entity_poly.pdbx_strand_id
1 'polypeptide(L)'
;MRTSIATVSISGEFPEKLAAIAKAGFSGVEIFENDFLTYDASPREVKALAADHGLDITLFQPFRDFEGMPEPHRARAFERAERKFDIMGELGTDLMLICSNVSPVSLGGIDRAAADFHQLGELAEKHG
;
A
#
# COMPACT_ATOMS: atom_id res chain seq x y z
N MET A 1 -2.41 22.69 -6.34
CA MET A 1 -2.11 21.28 -6.72
C MET A 1 -1.55 20.57 -5.50
N ARG A 2 -2.05 19.36 -5.20
CA ARG A 2 -1.51 18.54 -4.12
C ARG A 2 -0.36 17.70 -4.68
N THR A 3 0.72 17.57 -3.93
CA THR A 3 1.91 16.80 -4.33
C THR A 3 2.22 15.75 -3.28
N SER A 4 2.60 14.56 -3.73
CA SER A 4 2.95 13.43 -2.88
C SER A 4 4.19 12.74 -3.40
N ILE A 5 4.94 12.10 -2.52
CA ILE A 5 6.12 11.32 -2.88
C ILE A 5 6.13 10.01 -2.08
N ALA A 6 6.62 8.96 -2.72
CA ALA A 6 6.74 7.65 -2.08
C ALA A 6 8.01 7.57 -1.20
N THR A 7 7.87 7.03 0.00
CA THR A 7 9.01 6.87 0.92
C THR A 7 10.10 5.95 0.36
N VAL A 8 9.75 5.04 -0.55
CA VAL A 8 10.73 4.19 -1.25
C VAL A 8 11.72 5.00 -2.12
N SER A 9 11.33 6.21 -2.53
CA SER A 9 12.13 7.06 -3.44
C SER A 9 13.31 7.76 -2.77
N ILE A 10 13.37 7.72 -1.44
CA ILE A 10 14.42 8.38 -0.65
C ILE A 10 15.00 7.40 0.37
N SER A 11 16.24 7.67 0.80
CA SER A 11 16.92 6.87 1.81
C SER A 11 16.82 7.51 3.20
N GLY A 12 17.16 6.74 4.23
CA GLY A 12 17.11 7.16 5.63
C GLY A 12 16.10 6.37 6.45
N GLU A 13 16.03 6.66 7.73
CA GLU A 13 15.02 6.09 8.61
C GLU A 13 13.64 6.69 8.34
N PHE A 14 12.57 5.95 8.63
CA PHE A 14 11.22 6.37 8.28
C PHE A 14 10.84 7.77 8.81
N PRO A 15 11.09 8.11 10.10
CA PRO A 15 10.81 9.46 10.60
C PRO A 15 11.61 10.55 9.88
N GLU A 16 12.87 10.27 9.52
CA GLU A 16 13.72 11.20 8.76
C GLU A 16 13.17 11.46 7.36
N LYS A 17 12.65 10.41 6.71
CA LYS A 17 12.00 10.52 5.40
C LYS A 17 10.79 11.46 5.48
N LEU A 18 9.92 11.29 6.47
CA LEU A 18 8.75 12.14 6.65
C LEU A 18 9.13 13.61 6.87
N ALA A 19 10.14 13.87 7.70
CA ALA A 19 10.65 15.21 7.94
C ALA A 19 11.20 15.85 6.66
N ALA A 20 11.96 15.10 5.88
CA ALA A 20 12.54 15.56 4.62
C ALA A 20 11.46 15.87 3.57
N ILE A 21 10.43 15.02 3.47
CA ILE A 21 9.31 15.20 2.56
C ILE A 21 8.54 16.48 2.90
N ALA A 22 8.23 16.69 4.19
CA ALA A 22 7.56 17.89 4.65
C ALA A 22 8.39 19.16 4.39
N LYS A 23 9.70 19.09 4.67
CA LYS A 23 10.62 20.20 4.42
C LYS A 23 10.73 20.55 2.93
N ALA A 24 10.60 19.56 2.05
CA ALA A 24 10.61 19.78 0.61
C ALA A 24 9.31 20.39 0.07
N GLY A 25 8.28 20.55 0.90
CA GLY A 25 7.02 21.20 0.54
C GLY A 25 5.96 20.29 -0.04
N PHE A 26 6.11 18.96 0.06
CA PHE A 26 5.06 18.02 -0.30
C PHE A 26 3.90 18.09 0.71
N SER A 27 2.68 17.87 0.22
CA SER A 27 1.48 17.83 1.05
C SER A 27 1.04 16.41 1.41
N GLY A 28 1.62 15.41 0.77
CA GLY A 28 1.27 14.03 0.97
C GLY A 28 2.46 13.08 0.87
N VAL A 29 2.24 11.86 1.33
CA VAL A 29 3.22 10.79 1.33
C VAL A 29 2.57 9.47 0.93
N GLU A 30 3.24 8.70 0.09
CA GLU A 30 2.89 7.33 -0.21
C GLU A 30 3.74 6.43 0.69
N ILE A 31 3.09 5.61 1.50
CA ILE A 31 3.79 4.74 2.45
C ILE A 31 4.27 3.48 1.75
N PHE A 32 5.59 3.30 1.70
CA PHE A 32 6.22 2.06 1.28
C PHE A 32 6.12 1.04 2.42
N GLU A 33 5.52 -0.12 2.14
CA GLU A 33 5.21 -1.15 3.14
C GLU A 33 6.44 -1.57 3.97
N ASN A 34 7.61 -1.72 3.36
CA ASN A 34 8.83 -2.07 4.08
C ASN A 34 9.22 -1.02 5.13
N ASP A 35 9.07 0.26 4.81
CA ASP A 35 9.33 1.33 5.78
C ASP A 35 8.38 1.25 6.97
N PHE A 36 7.11 0.90 6.70
CA PHE A 36 6.11 0.68 7.74
C PHE A 36 6.43 -0.57 8.59
N LEU A 37 6.77 -1.70 7.96
CA LEU A 37 7.04 -2.97 8.66
C LEU A 37 8.31 -2.94 9.50
N THR A 38 9.31 -2.17 9.09
CA THR A 38 10.60 -2.07 9.81
C THR A 38 10.61 -0.99 10.89
N TYR A 39 9.60 -0.10 10.90
CA TYR A 39 9.44 0.92 11.93
C TYR A 39 8.54 0.39 13.05
N ASP A 40 9.03 0.45 14.30
CA ASP A 40 8.32 -0.08 15.46
C ASP A 40 7.19 0.86 15.90
N ALA A 41 6.11 0.87 15.14
CA ALA A 41 4.92 1.66 15.44
C ALA A 41 3.67 1.01 14.84
N SER A 42 2.52 1.23 15.47
CA SER A 42 1.23 0.84 14.94
C SER A 42 0.83 1.71 13.73
N PRO A 43 -0.10 1.25 12.87
CA PRO A 43 -0.61 2.09 11.77
C PRO A 43 -1.15 3.44 12.24
N ARG A 44 -1.82 3.47 13.39
CA ARG A 44 -2.37 4.71 13.97
C ARG A 44 -1.27 5.67 14.41
N GLU A 45 -0.19 5.15 14.98
CA GLU A 45 0.98 5.96 15.35
C GLU A 45 1.67 6.51 14.11
N VAL A 46 1.78 5.73 13.04
CA VAL A 46 2.31 6.20 11.75
C VAL A 46 1.43 7.29 11.15
N LYS A 47 0.11 7.13 11.21
CA LYS A 47 -0.83 8.18 10.79
C LYS A 47 -0.62 9.48 11.57
N ALA A 48 -0.50 9.38 12.89
CA ALA A 48 -0.25 10.52 13.76
C ALA A 48 1.10 11.19 13.44
N LEU A 49 2.14 10.40 13.22
CA LEU A 49 3.47 10.91 12.86
C LEU A 49 3.45 11.68 11.54
N ALA A 50 2.76 11.16 10.52
CA ALA A 50 2.59 11.87 9.25
C ALA A 50 1.82 13.18 9.46
N ALA A 51 0.75 13.16 10.23
CA ALA A 51 -0.05 14.35 10.56
C ALA A 51 0.75 15.40 11.30
N ASP A 52 1.65 15.01 12.21
CA ASP A 52 2.55 15.93 12.93
C ASP A 52 3.48 16.69 11.98
N HIS A 53 3.79 16.11 10.82
CA HIS A 53 4.55 16.74 9.74
C HIS A 53 3.66 17.47 8.72
N GLY A 54 2.34 17.51 8.93
CA GLY A 54 1.40 18.10 7.99
C GLY A 54 1.21 17.32 6.69
N LEU A 55 1.49 16.01 6.72
CA LEU A 55 1.40 15.13 5.55
C LEU A 55 0.15 14.27 5.59
N ASP A 56 -0.59 14.25 4.48
CA ASP A 56 -1.64 13.27 4.26
C ASP A 56 -1.02 11.95 3.75
N ILE A 57 -1.51 10.82 4.24
CA ILE A 57 -1.14 9.52 3.66
C ILE A 57 -2.05 9.30 2.45
N THR A 58 -1.47 9.34 1.26
CA THR A 58 -2.21 9.35 -0.01
C THR A 58 -2.34 7.97 -0.63
N LEU A 59 -1.43 7.04 -0.29
CA LEU A 59 -1.37 5.72 -0.90
C LEU A 59 -0.52 4.78 -0.06
N PHE A 60 -0.89 3.50 -0.06
CA PHE A 60 -0.12 2.40 0.52
C PHE A 60 0.42 1.51 -0.59
N GLN A 61 1.70 1.15 -0.56
CA GLN A 61 2.35 0.40 -1.62
C GLN A 61 3.52 -0.47 -1.14
N PRO A 62 3.93 -1.47 -1.93
CA PRO A 62 3.23 -2.08 -3.04
C PRO A 62 2.43 -3.31 -2.64
N PHE A 63 1.41 -3.67 -3.40
CA PHE A 63 0.83 -5.00 -3.37
C PHE A 63 1.34 -5.78 -4.58
N ARG A 64 2.08 -6.84 -4.34
CA ARG A 64 2.73 -7.64 -5.38
C ARG A 64 2.19 -9.05 -5.44
N ASP A 65 2.38 -9.70 -6.61
CA ASP A 65 2.08 -11.11 -6.83
C ASP A 65 0.63 -11.47 -6.48
N PHE A 66 -0.30 -10.62 -6.93
CA PHE A 66 -1.72 -10.78 -6.64
C PHE A 66 -2.44 -11.57 -7.74
N GLU A 67 -2.52 -10.99 -8.96
CA GLU A 67 -3.39 -11.52 -10.03
C GLU A 67 -2.81 -12.76 -10.71
N GLY A 68 -3.70 -13.63 -11.19
CA GLY A 68 -3.35 -14.78 -12.02
C GLY A 68 -2.72 -15.94 -11.28
N MET A 69 -2.82 -16.01 -9.97
CA MET A 69 -2.24 -17.09 -9.19
C MET A 69 -3.10 -18.35 -9.22
N PRO A 70 -2.46 -19.56 -9.25
CA PRO A 70 -3.19 -20.81 -9.04
C PRO A 70 -3.53 -21.02 -7.56
N GLU A 71 -4.50 -21.89 -7.26
CA GLU A 71 -4.73 -22.34 -5.89
C GLU A 71 -3.55 -23.20 -5.39
N PRO A 72 -3.16 -23.14 -4.10
CA PRO A 72 -3.76 -22.33 -3.01
C PRO A 72 -3.22 -20.89 -2.93
N HIS A 73 -2.33 -20.49 -3.82
CA HIS A 73 -1.72 -19.14 -3.80
C HIS A 73 -2.75 -18.03 -4.01
N ARG A 74 -3.78 -18.29 -4.82
CA ARG A 74 -4.87 -17.35 -5.07
C ARG A 74 -5.61 -16.98 -3.78
N ALA A 75 -6.02 -17.97 -3.00
CA ALA A 75 -6.69 -17.75 -1.72
C ALA A 75 -5.81 -16.93 -0.76
N ARG A 76 -4.52 -17.24 -0.68
CA ARG A 76 -3.55 -16.50 0.15
C ARG A 76 -3.36 -15.06 -0.31
N ALA A 77 -3.43 -14.82 -1.63
CA ALA A 77 -3.35 -13.46 -2.18
C ALA A 77 -4.53 -12.61 -1.71
N PHE A 78 -5.75 -13.14 -1.69
CA PHE A 78 -6.92 -12.46 -1.15
C PHE A 78 -6.84 -12.23 0.36
N GLU A 79 -6.35 -13.21 1.12
CA GLU A 79 -6.10 -13.02 2.57
C GLU A 79 -5.08 -11.90 2.84
N ARG A 80 -4.04 -11.80 2.01
CA ARG A 80 -3.07 -10.70 2.10
C ARG A 80 -3.72 -9.36 1.80
N ALA A 81 -4.62 -9.31 0.81
CA ALA A 81 -5.36 -8.11 0.47
C ALA A 81 -6.20 -7.62 1.66
N GLU A 82 -6.94 -8.50 2.32
CA GLU A 82 -7.74 -8.15 3.49
C GLU A 82 -6.89 -7.54 4.60
N ARG A 83 -5.75 -8.15 4.91
CA ARG A 83 -4.83 -7.59 5.92
C ARG A 83 -4.29 -6.21 5.54
N LYS A 84 -4.03 -5.98 4.24
CA LYS A 84 -3.60 -4.66 3.75
C LYS A 84 -4.73 -3.64 3.87
N PHE A 85 -5.96 -4.01 3.57
CA PHE A 85 -7.12 -3.12 3.72
C PHE A 85 -7.35 -2.72 5.18
N ASP A 86 -7.16 -3.64 6.13
CA ASP A 86 -7.24 -3.33 7.55
C ASP A 86 -6.17 -2.30 7.96
N ILE A 87 -4.94 -2.48 7.52
CA ILE A 87 -3.84 -1.52 7.76
C ILE A 87 -4.17 -0.17 7.12
N MET A 88 -4.64 -0.15 5.88
CA MET A 88 -5.01 1.07 5.16
C MET A 88 -6.11 1.85 5.88
N GLY A 89 -7.10 1.15 6.42
CA GLY A 89 -8.16 1.76 7.22
C GLY A 89 -7.61 2.50 8.45
N GLU A 90 -6.64 1.91 9.13
CA GLU A 90 -5.98 2.54 10.28
C GLU A 90 -5.02 3.66 9.89
N LEU A 91 -4.33 3.53 8.75
CA LEU A 91 -3.48 4.59 8.18
C LEU A 91 -4.32 5.78 7.64
N GLY A 92 -5.58 5.53 7.30
CA GLY A 92 -6.47 6.56 6.76
C GLY A 92 -6.28 6.82 5.27
N THR A 93 -5.90 5.81 4.51
CA THR A 93 -5.80 5.87 3.04
C THR A 93 -6.70 4.84 2.39
N ASP A 94 -7.30 5.20 1.27
CA ASP A 94 -8.19 4.35 0.47
C ASP A 94 -7.59 3.93 -0.87
N LEU A 95 -6.31 4.24 -1.10
CA LEU A 95 -5.64 3.94 -2.36
C LEU A 95 -4.45 3.01 -2.15
N MET A 96 -4.38 1.95 -2.95
CA MET A 96 -3.29 0.97 -2.94
C MET A 96 -2.69 0.81 -4.32
N LEU A 97 -1.37 0.83 -4.42
CA LEU A 97 -0.66 0.50 -5.65
C LEU A 97 -0.47 -1.01 -5.76
N ILE A 98 -0.95 -1.59 -6.84
CA ILE A 98 -0.77 -3.00 -7.17
C ILE A 98 0.21 -3.08 -8.35
N CYS A 99 1.31 -3.80 -8.15
CA CYS A 99 2.27 -4.08 -9.22
C CYS A 99 1.84 -5.31 -9.99
N SER A 100 2.03 -5.30 -11.30
CA SER A 100 1.81 -6.47 -12.15
C SER A 100 2.56 -7.70 -11.61
N ASN A 101 1.89 -8.85 -11.64
CA ASN A 101 2.46 -10.09 -11.14
C ASN A 101 3.60 -10.59 -12.02
N VAL A 102 4.76 -10.80 -11.42
CA VAL A 102 5.96 -11.35 -12.08
C VAL A 102 6.39 -12.70 -11.47
N SER A 103 5.54 -13.28 -10.63
CA SER A 103 5.82 -14.57 -10.01
C SER A 103 5.92 -15.67 -11.07
N PRO A 104 6.91 -16.58 -10.96
CA PRO A 104 7.04 -17.69 -11.90
C PRO A 104 5.89 -18.70 -11.81
N VAL A 105 5.12 -18.69 -10.73
CA VAL A 105 3.95 -19.58 -10.58
C VAL A 105 2.66 -18.96 -11.09
N SER A 106 2.68 -17.68 -11.50
CA SER A 106 1.50 -17.04 -12.08
C SER A 106 1.07 -17.72 -13.38
N LEU A 107 -0.22 -17.97 -13.50
CA LEU A 107 -0.82 -18.51 -14.72
C LEU A 107 -0.99 -17.45 -15.81
N GLY A 108 -0.94 -16.17 -15.44
CA GLY A 108 -1.12 -15.05 -16.35
C GLY A 108 -2.52 -14.99 -16.97
N GLY A 109 -2.64 -14.25 -18.06
CA GLY A 109 -3.87 -14.12 -18.84
C GLY A 109 -4.73 -12.93 -18.41
N ILE A 110 -5.21 -12.19 -19.41
CA ILE A 110 -6.02 -10.97 -19.20
C ILE A 110 -7.35 -11.30 -18.51
N ASP A 111 -7.99 -12.39 -18.90
CA ASP A 111 -9.29 -12.77 -18.33
C ASP A 111 -9.18 -13.14 -16.84
N ARG A 112 -8.09 -13.84 -16.45
CA ARG A 112 -7.82 -14.13 -15.05
C ARG A 112 -7.54 -12.86 -14.26
N ALA A 113 -6.71 -11.99 -14.79
CA ALA A 113 -6.39 -10.72 -14.14
C ALA A 113 -7.67 -9.88 -13.96
N ALA A 114 -8.50 -9.76 -14.99
CA ALA A 114 -9.76 -9.03 -14.93
C ALA A 114 -10.70 -9.60 -13.84
N ALA A 115 -10.85 -10.92 -13.78
CA ALA A 115 -11.68 -11.58 -12.78
C ALA A 115 -11.14 -11.37 -11.35
N ASP A 116 -9.83 -11.49 -11.17
CA ASP A 116 -9.20 -11.30 -9.86
C ASP A 116 -9.30 -9.84 -9.39
N PHE A 117 -9.07 -8.87 -10.26
CA PHE A 117 -9.23 -7.46 -9.92
C PHE A 117 -10.69 -7.06 -9.67
N HIS A 118 -11.63 -7.66 -10.39
CA HIS A 118 -13.06 -7.44 -10.13
C HIS A 118 -13.42 -7.92 -8.71
N GLN A 119 -13.03 -9.14 -8.35
CA GLN A 119 -13.26 -9.69 -7.02
C GLN A 119 -12.53 -8.90 -5.94
N LEU A 120 -11.32 -8.40 -6.21
CA LEU A 120 -10.59 -7.54 -5.29
C LEU A 120 -11.33 -6.21 -5.06
N GLY A 121 -11.91 -5.64 -6.11
CA GLY A 121 -12.75 -4.44 -6.02
C GLY A 121 -13.96 -4.64 -5.12
N GLU A 122 -14.67 -5.75 -5.31
CA GLU A 122 -15.82 -6.12 -4.44
C GLU A 122 -15.40 -6.30 -2.99
N LEU A 123 -14.22 -6.87 -2.74
CA LEU A 123 -13.66 -7.03 -1.39
C LEU A 123 -13.30 -5.67 -0.80
N ALA A 124 -12.69 -4.79 -1.58
CA ALA A 124 -12.33 -3.44 -1.15
C ALA A 124 -13.58 -2.62 -0.75
N GLU A 125 -14.66 -2.71 -1.52
CA GLU A 125 -15.93 -2.04 -1.21
C GLU A 125 -16.50 -2.48 0.15
N LYS A 126 -16.33 -3.73 0.53
CA LYS A 126 -16.79 -4.26 1.84
C LYS A 126 -15.97 -3.71 3.01
N HIS A 127 -14.72 -3.34 2.76
CA HIS A 127 -13.85 -2.73 3.77
C HIS A 127 -14.03 -1.21 3.88
N GLY A 128 -14.70 -0.61 2.92
CA GLY A 128 -14.87 0.84 2.84
C GLY A 128 -13.69 1.49 2.17
#